data_b1b986bfc374cf7f4c78e93ccba755e7
#
_entry.id   b1b986bfc374cf7f4c78e93ccba755e7
#
_cell.length_a   1.000
_cell.length_b   1.000
_cell.length_c   1.000
_cell.angle_alpha   90.00
_cell.angle_beta   90.00
_cell.angle_gamma   90.00
#
_symmetry.space_group_name_H-M   'P 1'
#
loop_
_entity.id
_entity.type
_entity.pdbx_description
1 polymer ?
#
loop_
_entity_poly.entity_id
_entity_poly.type
_entity_poly.pdbx_seq_one_letter_code
_entity_poly.pdbx_strand_id
1 'polypeptide(L)'
;TVDPIREAAAICAAHDAIIEINAHCRQPELREIGCGETLLADSDRLTKYVEAAAAEGAVVSVKVRAEVPGVDLPALAREMEVAGADVIHVDAMDSEAVIRDVAAASDLFVIANNEVRDRASVQKYLGYGADAVSVGRPSREPTGAVMRRVAAAVEEWEAPIQ
;
A
#
# COMPACT_ATOMS: atom_id res chain seq x y z
N THR A 1 -11.68 -14.30 -12.08
CA THR A 1 -11.95 -15.32 -11.05
C THR A 1 -11.07 -15.06 -9.86
N VAL A 2 -11.44 -15.52 -8.66
CA VAL A 2 -10.68 -15.40 -7.42
C VAL A 2 -9.66 -16.54 -7.22
N ASP A 3 -9.77 -17.61 -8.02
CA ASP A 3 -8.96 -18.82 -7.83
C ASP A 3 -7.44 -18.57 -7.88
N PRO A 4 -6.90 -17.77 -8.83
CA PRO A 4 -5.47 -17.47 -8.83
C PRO A 4 -5.01 -16.67 -7.58
N ILE A 5 -5.90 -15.85 -7.02
CA ILE A 5 -5.61 -15.09 -5.79
C ILE A 5 -5.54 -16.06 -4.60
N ARG A 6 -6.47 -16.99 -4.48
CA ARG A 6 -6.45 -18.02 -3.43
C ARG A 6 -5.19 -18.88 -3.51
N GLU A 7 -4.85 -19.36 -4.70
CA GLU A 7 -3.65 -20.16 -4.92
C GLU A 7 -2.37 -19.41 -4.50
N ALA A 8 -2.23 -18.13 -4.92
CA ALA A 8 -1.12 -17.29 -4.52
C ALA A 8 -1.10 -17.03 -3.02
N ALA A 9 -2.26 -16.76 -2.41
CA ALA A 9 -2.40 -16.51 -0.98
C ALA A 9 -2.03 -17.75 -0.14
N ALA A 10 -2.47 -18.93 -0.54
CA ALA A 10 -2.11 -20.19 0.12
C ALA A 10 -0.60 -20.45 0.09
N ILE A 11 0.07 -20.11 -1.02
CA ILE A 11 1.54 -20.17 -1.12
C ILE A 11 2.19 -19.17 -0.16
N CYS A 12 1.71 -17.92 -0.13
CA CYS A 12 2.23 -16.90 0.78
C CYS A 12 2.06 -17.32 2.25
N ALA A 13 0.89 -17.81 2.63
CA ALA A 13 0.61 -18.29 3.99
C ALA A 13 1.54 -19.45 4.40
N ALA A 14 1.78 -20.40 3.50
CA ALA A 14 2.68 -21.54 3.75
C ALA A 14 4.15 -21.14 3.94
N HIS A 15 4.53 -19.91 3.56
CA HIS A 15 5.89 -19.40 3.63
C HIS A 15 6.04 -18.16 4.51
N ASP A 16 5.06 -17.85 5.38
CA ASP A 16 5.01 -16.66 6.22
C ASP A 16 5.26 -15.36 5.42
N ALA A 17 4.73 -15.30 4.19
CA ALA A 17 4.88 -14.17 3.28
C ALA A 17 3.58 -13.39 3.14
N ILE A 18 3.71 -12.10 2.80
CA ILE A 18 2.59 -11.20 2.52
C ILE A 18 2.19 -11.37 1.05
N ILE A 19 0.89 -11.48 0.77
CA ILE A 19 0.37 -11.28 -0.57
C ILE A 19 0.02 -9.81 -0.78
N GLU A 20 0.57 -9.17 -1.82
CA GLU A 20 0.19 -7.80 -2.18
C GLU A 20 -0.68 -7.77 -3.44
N ILE A 21 -1.93 -7.33 -3.29
CA ILE A 21 -2.87 -7.14 -4.40
C ILE A 21 -2.58 -5.79 -5.05
N ASN A 22 -2.20 -5.82 -6.33
CA ASN A 22 -1.81 -4.63 -7.06
C ASN A 22 -3.02 -3.90 -7.66
N ALA A 23 -3.47 -2.84 -7.01
CA ALA A 23 -4.50 -1.93 -7.47
C ALA A 23 -3.94 -0.53 -7.82
N HIS A 24 -2.65 -0.40 -8.19
CA HIS A 24 -2.03 0.91 -8.45
C HIS A 24 -1.42 1.07 -9.84
N CYS A 25 -1.09 -0.03 -10.54
CA CYS A 25 -0.40 0.03 -11.82
C CYS A 25 -1.25 0.63 -12.93
N ARG A 26 -0.61 1.48 -13.78
CA ARG A 26 -1.24 2.21 -14.89
C ARG A 26 -0.92 1.67 -16.28
N GLN A 27 -0.19 0.55 -16.37
CA GLN A 27 0.16 -0.04 -17.65
C GLN A 27 -1.11 -0.34 -18.47
N PRO A 28 -1.16 0.10 -19.75
CA PRO A 28 -2.33 -0.10 -20.60
C PRO A 28 -2.76 -1.57 -20.65
N GLU A 29 -1.81 -2.49 -20.74
CA GLU A 29 -2.04 -3.93 -20.83
C GLU A 29 -2.75 -4.48 -19.58
N LEU A 30 -2.43 -3.96 -18.38
CA LEU A 30 -3.11 -4.35 -17.15
C LEU A 30 -4.52 -3.74 -17.07
N ARG A 31 -4.67 -2.50 -17.52
CA ARG A 31 -5.97 -1.82 -17.52
C ARG A 31 -6.95 -2.47 -18.51
N GLU A 32 -6.48 -2.89 -19.68
CA GLU A 32 -7.30 -3.56 -20.69
C GLU A 32 -7.91 -4.87 -20.17
N ILE A 33 -7.21 -5.61 -19.32
CA ILE A 33 -7.71 -6.83 -18.68
C ILE A 33 -8.37 -6.57 -17.32
N GLY A 34 -8.56 -5.29 -16.95
CA GLY A 34 -9.22 -4.88 -15.72
C GLY A 34 -8.38 -5.11 -14.46
N CYS A 35 -7.05 -5.03 -14.54
CA CYS A 35 -6.12 -5.12 -13.43
C CYS A 35 -5.48 -3.76 -13.10
N GLY A 36 -4.64 -3.72 -12.07
CA GLY A 36 -3.98 -2.48 -11.64
C GLY A 36 -4.99 -1.44 -11.14
N GLU A 37 -4.83 -0.17 -11.51
CA GLU A 37 -5.67 0.93 -11.00
C GLU A 37 -7.16 0.81 -11.34
N THR A 38 -7.53 -0.02 -12.32
CA THR A 38 -8.95 -0.26 -12.64
C THR A 38 -9.70 -0.96 -11.51
N LEU A 39 -8.99 -1.68 -10.63
CA LEU A 39 -9.58 -2.28 -9.43
C LEU A 39 -10.05 -1.22 -8.42
N LEU A 40 -9.49 -0.02 -8.43
CA LEU A 40 -9.93 1.07 -7.55
C LEU A 40 -11.31 1.62 -7.94
N ALA A 41 -11.69 1.50 -9.21
CA ALA A 41 -13.03 1.85 -9.70
C ALA A 41 -14.03 0.69 -9.59
N ASP A 42 -13.57 -0.52 -9.25
CA ASP A 42 -14.36 -1.75 -9.08
C ASP A 42 -14.06 -2.32 -7.68
N SER A 43 -14.44 -1.55 -6.63
CA SER A 43 -14.15 -1.90 -5.24
C SER A 43 -14.79 -3.23 -4.84
N ASP A 44 -15.96 -3.58 -5.38
CA ASP A 44 -16.60 -4.88 -5.16
C ASP A 44 -15.73 -6.06 -5.59
N ARG A 45 -15.00 -5.91 -6.71
CA ARG A 45 -14.09 -6.93 -7.19
C ARG A 45 -12.81 -6.96 -6.37
N LEU A 46 -12.29 -5.80 -5.98
CA LEU A 46 -11.12 -5.70 -5.12
C LEU A 46 -11.40 -6.34 -3.76
N THR A 47 -12.56 -6.04 -3.15
CA THR A 47 -13.04 -6.66 -1.91
C THR A 47 -13.06 -8.19 -2.00
N LYS A 48 -13.63 -8.77 -3.07
CA LYS A 48 -13.63 -10.22 -3.28
C LYS A 48 -12.22 -10.82 -3.39
N TYR A 49 -11.26 -10.09 -3.92
CA TYR A 49 -9.87 -10.55 -3.98
C TYR A 49 -9.22 -10.54 -2.60
N VAL A 50 -9.49 -9.51 -1.79
CA VAL A 50 -9.00 -9.42 -0.41
C VAL A 50 -9.60 -10.54 0.44
N GLU A 51 -10.93 -10.71 0.42
CA GLU A 51 -11.63 -11.78 1.13
C GLU A 51 -11.10 -13.17 0.75
N ALA A 52 -10.87 -13.38 -0.56
CA ALA A 52 -10.35 -14.66 -1.04
C ALA A 52 -8.92 -14.95 -0.56
N ALA A 53 -8.08 -13.92 -0.46
CA ALA A 53 -6.71 -14.02 0.05
C ALA A 53 -6.70 -14.23 1.57
N ALA A 54 -7.48 -13.46 2.31
CA ALA A 54 -7.60 -13.56 3.76
C ALA A 54 -8.13 -14.93 4.22
N ALA A 55 -9.06 -15.52 3.46
CA ALA A 55 -9.62 -16.85 3.74
C ALA A 55 -8.57 -17.98 3.70
N GLU A 56 -7.45 -17.79 3.01
CA GLU A 56 -6.34 -18.75 2.98
C GLU A 56 -5.33 -18.54 4.15
N GLY A 57 -5.58 -17.55 5.03
CA GLY A 57 -4.74 -17.26 6.20
C GLY A 57 -3.46 -16.48 5.87
N ALA A 58 -3.36 -15.88 4.69
CA ALA A 58 -2.24 -15.00 4.34
C ALA A 58 -2.39 -13.62 4.97
N VAL A 59 -1.28 -12.96 5.28
CA VAL A 59 -1.25 -11.51 5.52
C VAL A 59 -1.48 -10.80 4.19
N VAL A 60 -2.51 -9.95 4.12
CA VAL A 60 -2.96 -9.32 2.89
C VAL A 60 -2.62 -7.84 2.86
N SER A 61 -1.83 -7.44 1.87
CA SER A 61 -1.54 -6.05 1.52
C SER A 61 -2.32 -5.63 0.27
N VAL A 62 -2.86 -4.42 0.27
CA VAL A 62 -3.49 -3.83 -0.91
C VAL A 62 -2.69 -2.59 -1.32
N LYS A 63 -2.08 -2.64 -2.51
CA LYS A 63 -1.37 -1.49 -3.05
C LYS A 63 -2.29 -0.63 -3.90
N VAL A 64 -2.50 0.59 -3.44
CA VAL A 64 -3.39 1.60 -4.05
C VAL A 64 -2.61 2.83 -4.48
N ARG A 65 -3.26 3.74 -5.19
CA ARG A 65 -2.69 5.03 -5.54
C ARG A 65 -3.68 6.17 -5.34
N ALA A 66 -3.17 7.33 -5.00
CA ALA A 66 -3.94 8.58 -4.98
C ALA A 66 -4.28 9.08 -6.39
N GLU A 67 -5.13 10.07 -6.46
CA GLU A 67 -5.47 10.82 -7.68
C GLU A 67 -6.15 9.98 -8.78
N VAL A 68 -6.88 8.95 -8.37
CA VAL A 68 -7.78 8.24 -9.28
C VAL A 68 -9.17 8.89 -9.20
N PRO A 69 -9.69 9.43 -10.31
CA PRO A 69 -10.99 10.12 -10.31
C PRO A 69 -12.12 9.24 -9.77
N GLY A 70 -12.89 9.77 -8.83
CA GLY A 70 -14.03 9.09 -8.25
C GLY A 70 -13.70 8.07 -7.15
N VAL A 71 -12.42 7.91 -6.78
CA VAL A 71 -11.98 7.01 -5.70
C VAL A 71 -11.74 7.81 -4.42
N ASP A 72 -12.43 7.43 -3.35
CA ASP A 72 -12.21 7.91 -1.98
C ASP A 72 -11.32 6.89 -1.25
N LEU A 73 -10.01 7.17 -1.15
CA LEU A 73 -9.05 6.23 -0.54
C LEU A 73 -9.31 5.98 0.95
N PRO A 74 -9.68 6.97 1.78
CA PRO A 74 -10.09 6.71 3.16
C PRO A 74 -11.30 5.78 3.28
N ALA A 75 -12.31 5.92 2.42
CA ALA A 75 -13.44 5.01 2.40
C ALA A 75 -13.02 3.60 1.94
N LEU A 76 -12.20 3.52 0.88
CA LEU A 76 -11.66 2.27 0.39
C LEU A 76 -10.81 1.54 1.45
N ALA A 77 -10.01 2.27 2.24
CA ALA A 77 -9.21 1.67 3.32
C ALA A 77 -10.11 0.93 4.32
N ARG A 78 -11.22 1.55 4.75
CA ARG A 78 -12.21 0.89 5.62
C ARG A 78 -12.85 -0.35 4.97
N GLU A 79 -13.17 -0.28 3.68
CA GLU A 79 -13.72 -1.44 2.96
C GLU A 79 -12.71 -2.58 2.91
N MET A 80 -11.43 -2.29 2.67
CA MET A 80 -10.37 -3.30 2.63
C MET A 80 -10.10 -3.92 4.00
N GLU A 81 -10.14 -3.11 5.07
CA GLU A 81 -10.04 -3.59 6.45
C GLU A 81 -11.18 -4.58 6.78
N VAL A 82 -12.42 -4.22 6.47
CA VAL A 82 -13.59 -5.10 6.68
C VAL A 82 -13.48 -6.38 5.86
N ALA A 83 -12.89 -6.31 4.66
CA ALA A 83 -12.65 -7.47 3.81
C ALA A 83 -11.53 -8.41 4.32
N GLY A 84 -10.77 -7.97 5.32
CA GLY A 84 -9.69 -8.76 5.94
C GLY A 84 -8.29 -8.42 5.42
N ALA A 85 -8.06 -7.25 4.86
CA ALA A 85 -6.71 -6.75 4.64
C ALA A 85 -6.04 -6.39 5.97
N ASP A 86 -4.72 -6.55 6.04
CA ASP A 86 -3.87 -6.17 7.17
C ASP A 86 -3.08 -4.89 6.86
N VAL A 87 -2.77 -4.66 5.59
CA VAL A 87 -1.87 -3.59 5.15
C VAL A 87 -2.48 -2.82 3.98
N ILE A 88 -2.35 -1.50 4.02
CA ILE A 88 -2.58 -0.64 2.85
C ILE A 88 -1.29 0.06 2.44
N HIS A 89 -0.86 -0.16 1.19
CA HIS A 89 0.35 0.42 0.62
C HIS A 89 -0.02 1.53 -0.37
N VAL A 90 0.12 2.78 0.05
CA VAL A 90 -0.40 3.94 -0.67
C VAL A 90 0.70 4.62 -1.49
N ASP A 91 0.58 4.60 -2.81
CA ASP A 91 1.31 5.51 -3.70
C ASP A 91 0.61 6.88 -3.67
N ALA A 92 1.17 7.79 -2.87
CA ALA A 92 0.55 9.08 -2.56
C ALA A 92 0.54 10.06 -3.74
N MET A 93 1.29 9.78 -4.82
CA MET A 93 1.44 10.68 -5.96
C MET A 93 1.86 12.10 -5.52
N ASP A 94 1.17 13.14 -5.99
CA ASP A 94 1.40 14.53 -5.58
C ASP A 94 0.48 14.96 -4.41
N SER A 95 -0.30 14.00 -3.87
CA SER A 95 -1.31 14.20 -2.80
C SER A 95 -0.89 13.56 -1.48
N GLU A 96 0.31 13.86 -0.99
CA GLU A 96 0.94 13.16 0.16
C GLU A 96 0.09 13.22 1.45
N ALA A 97 -0.72 14.27 1.62
CA ALA A 97 -1.60 14.42 2.79
C ALA A 97 -2.69 13.33 2.88
N VAL A 98 -2.98 12.64 1.77
CA VAL A 98 -3.94 11.51 1.76
C VAL A 98 -3.53 10.39 2.73
N ILE A 99 -2.23 10.26 3.02
CA ILE A 99 -1.73 9.30 4.01
C ILE A 99 -2.37 9.54 5.38
N ARG A 100 -2.50 10.82 5.81
CA ARG A 100 -3.15 11.17 7.09
C ARG A 100 -4.61 10.74 7.11
N ASP A 101 -5.31 10.98 6.00
CA ASP A 101 -6.73 10.70 5.91
C ASP A 101 -6.99 9.18 5.89
N VAL A 102 -6.11 8.42 5.23
CA VAL A 102 -6.14 6.94 5.23
C VAL A 102 -5.82 6.39 6.62
N ALA A 103 -4.75 6.86 7.26
CA ALA A 103 -4.34 6.43 8.62
C ALA A 103 -5.40 6.77 9.68
N ALA A 104 -6.14 7.86 9.52
CA ALA A 104 -7.24 8.22 10.41
C ALA A 104 -8.53 7.42 10.15
N ALA A 105 -8.63 6.76 9.00
CA ALA A 105 -9.86 6.09 8.56
C ALA A 105 -9.93 4.60 8.91
N SER A 106 -8.81 3.93 9.13
CA SER A 106 -8.71 2.49 9.37
C SER A 106 -7.57 2.15 10.32
N ASP A 107 -7.60 0.96 10.90
CA ASP A 107 -6.52 0.39 11.73
C ASP A 107 -5.53 -0.45 10.91
N LEU A 108 -5.56 -0.36 9.58
CA LEU A 108 -4.60 -1.02 8.70
C LEU A 108 -3.18 -0.51 8.91
N PHE A 109 -2.19 -1.40 8.78
CA PHE A 109 -0.79 -0.98 8.71
C PHE A 109 -0.54 -0.18 7.44
N VAL A 110 -0.22 1.11 7.57
CA VAL A 110 -0.09 2.05 6.44
C VAL A 110 1.35 2.13 5.96
N ILE A 111 1.59 1.74 4.71
CA ILE A 111 2.87 1.95 4.03
C ILE A 111 2.74 3.13 3.07
N ALA A 112 3.51 4.20 3.28
CA ALA A 112 3.55 5.33 2.37
C ALA A 112 4.65 5.17 1.30
N ASN A 113 4.29 5.41 0.06
CA ASN A 113 5.18 5.38 -1.10
C ASN A 113 5.04 6.67 -1.91
N ASN A 114 6.00 6.98 -2.67
CA ASN A 114 6.28 8.06 -3.61
C ASN A 114 7.27 9.08 -3.03
N GLU A 115 8.26 9.42 -3.83
CA GLU A 115 9.29 10.44 -3.55
C GLU A 115 10.04 10.24 -2.21
N VAL A 116 10.00 9.06 -1.59
CA VAL A 116 10.75 8.73 -0.38
C VAL A 116 12.23 8.60 -0.73
N ARG A 117 13.06 9.56 -0.26
CA ARG A 117 14.48 9.62 -0.64
C ARG A 117 15.42 10.20 0.41
N ASP A 118 14.89 10.86 1.44
CA ASP A 118 15.65 11.58 2.45
C ASP A 118 14.86 11.69 3.77
N ARG A 119 15.51 12.32 4.77
CA ARG A 119 14.93 12.55 6.09
C ARG A 119 13.61 13.32 6.04
N ALA A 120 13.53 14.36 5.20
CA ALA A 120 12.35 15.22 5.14
C ALA A 120 11.12 14.43 4.61
N SER A 121 11.30 13.61 3.58
CA SER A 121 10.23 12.76 3.04
C SER A 121 9.82 11.66 4.02
N VAL A 122 10.76 11.06 4.76
CA VAL A 122 10.46 10.08 5.82
C VAL A 122 9.63 10.72 6.93
N GLN A 123 10.14 11.84 7.50
CA GLN A 123 9.45 12.53 8.59
C GLN A 123 8.06 13.02 8.21
N LYS A 124 7.88 13.45 6.95
CA LYS A 124 6.59 13.86 6.43
C LYS A 124 5.57 12.71 6.49
N TYR A 125 5.90 11.55 5.92
CA TYR A 125 4.97 10.42 5.86
C TYR A 125 4.69 9.79 7.23
N LEU A 126 5.72 9.60 8.04
CA LEU A 126 5.54 9.11 9.42
C LEU A 126 4.75 10.12 10.26
N GLY A 127 4.98 11.43 10.06
CA GLY A 127 4.20 12.51 10.68
C GLY A 127 2.74 12.58 10.22
N TYR A 128 2.41 12.01 9.09
CA TYR A 128 1.02 11.82 8.62
C TYR A 128 0.37 10.55 9.18
N GLY A 129 1.12 9.73 9.93
CA GLY A 129 0.60 8.52 10.55
C GLY A 129 0.87 7.24 9.75
N ALA A 130 1.77 7.27 8.75
CA ALA A 130 2.23 6.03 8.16
C ALA A 130 3.07 5.23 9.17
N ASP A 131 2.90 3.91 9.17
CA ASP A 131 3.68 2.98 9.99
C ASP A 131 5.02 2.64 9.35
N ALA A 132 5.08 2.72 8.01
CA ALA A 132 6.29 2.47 7.23
C ALA A 132 6.36 3.33 5.97
N VAL A 133 7.56 3.41 5.40
CA VAL A 133 7.80 4.04 4.10
C VAL A 133 8.41 3.06 3.11
N SER A 134 8.02 3.17 1.85
CA SER A 134 8.52 2.35 0.76
C SER A 134 9.34 3.19 -0.23
N VAL A 135 10.55 2.71 -0.57
CA VAL A 135 11.45 3.37 -1.52
C VAL A 135 11.36 2.67 -2.87
N GLY A 136 10.78 3.33 -3.84
CA GLY A 136 10.65 2.84 -5.21
C GLY A 136 11.92 3.01 -6.04
N ARG A 137 11.81 3.71 -7.17
CA ARG A 137 12.91 3.93 -8.14
C ARG A 137 14.23 4.44 -7.54
N PRO A 138 14.25 5.32 -6.51
CA PRO A 138 15.49 5.76 -5.89
C PRO A 138 16.33 4.64 -5.26
N SER A 139 15.75 3.48 -4.92
CA SER A 139 16.48 2.32 -4.41
C SER A 139 17.46 1.72 -5.43
N ARG A 140 17.29 2.02 -6.72
CA ARG A 140 18.15 1.53 -7.81
C ARG A 140 19.44 2.33 -7.97
N GLU A 141 19.63 3.37 -7.15
CA GLU A 141 20.85 4.18 -7.15
C GLU A 141 22.03 3.29 -6.73
N PRO A 142 23.13 3.21 -7.56
CA PRO A 142 24.16 2.18 -7.41
C PRO A 142 24.93 2.24 -6.09
N THR A 143 25.03 3.43 -5.48
CA THR A 143 25.79 3.61 -4.22
C THR A 143 24.99 3.17 -2.99
N GLY A 144 23.70 2.94 -3.12
CA GLY A 144 22.78 2.67 -2.00
C GLY A 144 22.63 3.87 -1.03
N ALA A 145 23.04 5.07 -1.43
CA ALA A 145 23.04 6.24 -0.56
C ALA A 145 21.63 6.65 -0.14
N VAL A 146 20.64 6.50 -1.04
CA VAL A 146 19.23 6.79 -0.72
C VAL A 146 18.74 5.84 0.37
N MET A 147 18.97 4.54 0.23
CA MET A 147 18.51 3.54 1.21
C MET A 147 19.13 3.79 2.58
N ARG A 148 20.43 4.10 2.66
CA ARG A 148 21.09 4.44 3.94
C ARG A 148 20.51 5.70 4.58
N ARG A 149 20.22 6.75 3.80
CA ARG A 149 19.60 7.98 4.34
C ARG A 149 18.19 7.75 4.86
N VAL A 150 17.40 6.96 4.14
CA VAL A 150 16.03 6.61 4.55
C VAL A 150 16.07 5.74 5.81
N ALA A 151 16.91 4.69 5.86
CA ALA A 151 17.05 3.84 7.03
C ALA A 151 17.45 4.65 8.27
N ALA A 152 18.48 5.48 8.17
CA ALA A 152 18.90 6.37 9.27
C ALA A 152 17.78 7.32 9.72
N ALA A 153 16.99 7.86 8.78
CA ALA A 153 15.89 8.74 9.12
C ALA A 153 14.74 8.02 9.84
N VAL A 154 14.50 6.74 9.51
CA VAL A 154 13.52 5.90 10.23
C VAL A 154 14.02 5.54 11.63
N GLU A 155 15.30 5.16 11.77
CA GLU A 155 15.90 4.86 13.08
C GLU A 155 15.90 6.08 14.03
N GLU A 156 16.02 7.29 13.49
CA GLU A 156 15.99 8.55 14.24
C GLU A 156 14.57 9.11 14.46
N TRP A 157 13.56 8.43 13.94
CA TRP A 157 12.17 8.88 14.09
C TRP A 157 11.69 8.69 15.52
N GLU A 158 11.40 9.81 16.19
CA GLU A 158 10.66 9.84 17.46
C GLU A 158 9.24 10.32 17.18
N ALA A 159 8.26 9.45 17.46
CA ALA A 159 6.86 9.84 17.30
C ALA A 159 6.58 11.08 18.18
N PRO A 160 5.86 12.11 17.67
CA PRO A 160 5.45 13.24 18.50
C PRO A 160 4.64 12.73 19.70
N ILE A 161 5.00 13.21 20.90
CA ILE A 161 4.20 12.93 22.10
C ILE A 161 2.83 13.57 21.88
N GLN A 162 1.78 12.77 21.84
CA GLN A 162 0.39 13.21 21.73
C GLN A 162 -0.10 13.85 23.03
#